data_46846f094737dd7e46ee004fcf212539
#
_entry.id   46846f094737dd7e46ee004fcf212539
#
_cell.length_a   1.000
_cell.length_b   1.000
_cell.length_c   1.000
_cell.angle_alpha   90.00
_cell.angle_beta   90.00
_cell.angle_gamma   90.00
#
_symmetry.space_group_name_H-M   'P 1'
#
loop_
_entity.id
_entity.type
_entity.pdbx_description
1 polymer ?
#
loop_
_entity_poly.entity_id
_entity_poly.type
_entity_poly.pdbx_seq_one_letter_code
_entity_poly.pdbx_strand_id
1 'polypeptide(L)'
;MNDFYVELTKAYQALTDEEVRNNYIQYGHPDGKQSFSMGIALPRLLVSDGNGKYVVLLYTVLLGVMLPYVVGSWWYGTKRMSKEGVLMESANALFKQYDENIDEGGVIAATSAAQEYKKLLKGNDADSSLSKIESRITAQGETTKYACGFSEKDKNKLEDLESGSRRKALALLWAYLGRVELDDAVLTKAKYEVAPIARAMRDSFMSISLAFGNVLPLMSSFSASQHIAQAMTPRSSALLQLPHFTPKIAAAVQGDSKRPWAVQKFMDMSDSERRTLAVGKDLLSEEQYKEAINVGKQLPYLRVAKAFFKVTGEKYVLPSSLVTLVIKGRIVPPGSESVPVVNELDLEDVDPAEDDLAAISGKGKKTIKGPDGKPVTVDEKPISPHLAFAPHYPREISPIWYAFLTDTKQGKIAVPPFPFAKFDQPAFNDMGKPTFNMQTLKAQFAAPPKADEYKFILHIVCDSYVGFDTRMEINLVVDDASKAAQITAEDEISEPEEGKFLILRTIRTRQIIANTLM
;
A
#
# COMPACT_ATOMS: atom_id res chain seq x y z
N MET A 1 -59.07 26.41 -11.51
CA MET A 1 -60.25 26.33 -12.40
C MET A 1 -59.87 26.56 -13.87
N ASN A 2 -58.96 27.46 -14.21
CA ASN A 2 -58.58 27.74 -15.61
C ASN A 2 -57.87 26.53 -16.30
N ASP A 3 -57.02 25.83 -15.62
CA ASP A 3 -56.25 24.74 -16.24
C ASP A 3 -57.13 23.56 -16.64
N PHE A 4 -58.11 23.21 -15.81
CA PHE A 4 -59.10 22.18 -16.12
C PHE A 4 -59.99 22.53 -17.32
N TYR A 5 -60.32 23.80 -17.46
CA TYR A 5 -61.10 24.31 -18.61
C TYR A 5 -60.29 24.24 -19.91
N VAL A 6 -59.00 24.54 -19.83
CA VAL A 6 -58.08 24.45 -20.98
C VAL A 6 -57.89 22.98 -21.41
N GLU A 7 -57.76 22.05 -20.46
CA GLU A 7 -57.65 20.62 -20.76
C GLU A 7 -58.96 20.06 -21.35
N LEU A 8 -60.11 20.47 -20.80
CA LEU A 8 -61.41 20.06 -21.32
C LEU A 8 -61.64 20.57 -22.74
N THR A 9 -61.22 21.82 -23.02
CA THR A 9 -61.35 22.44 -24.36
C THR A 9 -60.43 21.72 -25.37
N LYS A 10 -59.22 21.38 -24.98
CA LYS A 10 -58.29 20.59 -25.80
C LYS A 10 -58.84 19.18 -26.08
N ALA A 11 -59.38 18.52 -25.06
CA ALA A 11 -60.00 17.20 -25.23
C ALA A 11 -61.25 17.27 -26.16
N TYR A 12 -62.08 18.33 -26.06
CA TYR A 12 -63.21 18.54 -26.94
C TYR A 12 -62.78 18.78 -28.39
N GLN A 13 -61.73 19.60 -28.61
CA GLN A 13 -61.18 19.85 -29.95
C GLN A 13 -60.60 18.58 -30.56
N ALA A 14 -59.89 17.76 -29.74
CA ALA A 14 -59.31 16.48 -30.18
C ALA A 14 -60.39 15.44 -30.59
N LEU A 15 -61.62 15.57 -30.09
CA LEU A 15 -62.74 14.66 -30.42
C LEU A 15 -63.61 15.17 -31.56
N THR A 16 -63.73 16.47 -31.76
CA THR A 16 -64.66 17.09 -32.72
C THR A 16 -64.01 17.54 -34.04
N ASP A 17 -62.69 17.82 -34.01
CA ASP A 17 -61.92 18.18 -35.20
C ASP A 17 -61.27 16.93 -35.81
N GLU A 18 -61.64 16.67 -37.07
CA GLU A 18 -61.20 15.44 -37.76
C GLU A 18 -59.70 15.41 -38.03
N GLU A 19 -59.06 16.56 -38.22
CA GLU A 19 -57.65 16.71 -38.45
C GLU A 19 -56.86 16.49 -37.15
N VAL A 20 -57.30 17.09 -36.05
CA VAL A 20 -56.70 16.95 -34.72
C VAL A 20 -56.88 15.54 -34.19
N ARG A 21 -58.02 14.89 -34.47
CA ARG A 21 -58.27 13.49 -34.12
C ARG A 21 -57.34 12.53 -34.89
N ASN A 22 -57.14 12.73 -36.17
CA ASN A 22 -56.25 11.94 -36.99
C ASN A 22 -54.78 12.09 -36.56
N ASN A 23 -54.40 13.32 -36.21
CA ASN A 23 -53.09 13.59 -35.64
C ASN A 23 -52.86 12.87 -34.32
N TYR A 24 -53.87 12.86 -33.45
CA TYR A 24 -53.80 12.15 -32.17
C TYR A 24 -53.72 10.63 -32.34
N ILE A 25 -54.49 10.07 -33.28
CA ILE A 25 -54.49 8.63 -33.59
C ILE A 25 -53.15 8.20 -34.22
N GLN A 26 -52.55 9.01 -35.09
CA GLN A 26 -51.33 8.67 -35.78
C GLN A 26 -50.06 8.95 -34.97
N TYR A 27 -50.05 10.01 -34.19
CA TYR A 27 -48.82 10.52 -33.55
C TYR A 27 -48.93 10.60 -32.02
N GLY A 28 -50.08 10.29 -31.41
CA GLY A 28 -50.31 10.39 -29.97
C GLY A 28 -50.35 11.83 -29.43
N HIS A 29 -50.38 12.85 -30.33
CA HIS A 29 -50.43 14.24 -29.94
C HIS A 29 -51.37 15.04 -30.88
N PRO A 30 -52.22 15.95 -30.34
CA PRO A 30 -53.20 16.70 -31.13
C PRO A 30 -52.58 17.62 -32.19
N ASP A 31 -51.39 18.15 -31.95
CA ASP A 31 -50.67 19.05 -32.86
C ASP A 31 -49.81 18.31 -33.92
N GLY A 32 -49.98 16.98 -34.07
CA GLY A 32 -49.28 16.15 -35.04
C GLY A 32 -47.90 15.69 -34.61
N LYS A 33 -47.06 15.34 -35.58
CA LYS A 33 -45.71 14.77 -35.32
C LYS A 33 -44.81 15.79 -34.60
N GLN A 34 -44.56 15.54 -33.32
CA GLN A 34 -43.59 16.35 -32.58
C GLN A 34 -42.18 16.00 -33.05
N SER A 35 -41.53 16.89 -33.77
CA SER A 35 -40.13 16.77 -34.09
C SER A 35 -39.29 17.15 -32.86
N PHE A 36 -38.63 16.19 -32.27
CA PHE A 36 -37.56 16.49 -31.33
C PHE A 36 -36.41 17.14 -32.10
N SER A 37 -36.33 18.44 -32.07
CA SER A 37 -35.12 19.14 -32.49
C SER A 37 -34.16 19.09 -31.28
N MET A 38 -33.17 18.20 -31.30
CA MET A 38 -32.02 18.31 -30.40
C MET A 38 -31.24 19.56 -30.83
N GLY A 39 -31.56 20.67 -30.22
CA GLY A 39 -30.78 21.90 -30.37
C GLY A 39 -29.47 21.73 -29.63
N ILE A 40 -28.37 21.56 -30.34
CA ILE A 40 -27.04 21.76 -29.74
C ILE A 40 -27.00 23.26 -29.40
N ALA A 41 -26.84 23.57 -28.09
CA ALA A 41 -26.76 24.96 -27.61
C ALA A 41 -25.43 25.58 -28.09
N LEU A 42 -25.42 26.05 -29.34
CA LEU A 42 -24.32 26.83 -29.89
C LEU A 42 -24.52 28.30 -29.52
N PRO A 43 -23.46 29.01 -29.06
CA PRO A 43 -23.55 30.45 -28.86
C PRO A 43 -24.00 31.14 -30.16
N ARG A 44 -24.99 32.03 -30.08
CA ARG A 44 -25.56 32.74 -31.23
C ARG A 44 -24.54 33.49 -32.09
N LEU A 45 -23.40 33.88 -31.52
CA LEU A 45 -22.25 34.48 -32.20
C LEU A 45 -21.62 33.57 -33.28
N LEU A 46 -21.75 32.25 -33.17
CA LEU A 46 -21.21 31.27 -34.11
C LEU A 46 -22.16 30.88 -35.23
N VAL A 47 -23.45 31.27 -35.13
CA VAL A 47 -24.52 30.89 -36.07
C VAL A 47 -24.99 32.07 -36.91
N SER A 48 -24.23 33.19 -36.98
CA SER A 48 -24.57 34.30 -37.87
C SER A 48 -24.43 33.89 -39.34
N ASP A 49 -25.33 34.41 -40.17
CA ASP A 49 -25.46 34.09 -41.61
C ASP A 49 -24.11 34.19 -42.35
N GLY A 50 -23.69 33.11 -42.95
CA GLY A 50 -22.44 32.96 -43.72
C GLY A 50 -21.31 32.19 -43.04
N ASN A 51 -21.30 32.07 -41.71
CA ASN A 51 -20.18 31.43 -40.96
C ASN A 51 -20.42 29.96 -40.61
N GLY A 52 -21.57 29.38 -40.93
CA GLY A 52 -21.93 27.99 -40.60
C GLY A 52 -20.91 26.95 -41.10
N LYS A 53 -20.31 27.19 -42.28
CA LYS A 53 -19.27 26.32 -42.83
C LYS A 53 -17.99 26.26 -41.96
N TYR A 54 -17.62 27.38 -41.34
CA TYR A 54 -16.46 27.45 -40.44
C TYR A 54 -16.74 26.77 -39.09
N VAL A 55 -18.00 26.84 -38.63
CA VAL A 55 -18.43 26.14 -37.40
C VAL A 55 -18.39 24.63 -37.62
N VAL A 56 -18.91 24.12 -38.75
CA VAL A 56 -18.83 22.71 -39.11
C VAL A 56 -17.38 22.28 -39.25
N LEU A 57 -16.52 23.07 -39.91
CA LEU A 57 -15.11 22.80 -40.02
C LEU A 57 -14.43 22.72 -38.65
N LEU A 58 -14.72 23.69 -37.76
CA LEU A 58 -14.20 23.73 -36.39
C LEU A 58 -14.58 22.45 -35.62
N TYR A 59 -15.82 22.04 -35.65
CA TYR A 59 -16.28 20.81 -35.01
C TYR A 59 -15.64 19.54 -35.62
N THR A 60 -15.51 19.52 -36.94
CA THR A 60 -14.84 18.39 -37.62
C THR A 60 -13.40 18.28 -37.18
N VAL A 61 -12.66 19.38 -37.07
CA VAL A 61 -11.27 19.39 -36.57
C VAL A 61 -11.22 19.04 -35.10
N LEU A 62 -12.11 19.59 -34.27
CA LEU A 62 -12.10 19.35 -32.82
C LEU A 62 -12.49 17.91 -32.48
N LEU A 63 -13.57 17.38 -33.07
CA LEU A 63 -14.04 16.03 -32.78
C LEU A 63 -13.36 14.96 -33.64
N GLY A 64 -12.99 15.27 -34.88
CA GLY A 64 -12.38 14.32 -35.80
C GLY A 64 -10.87 14.19 -35.68
N VAL A 65 -10.18 15.24 -35.25
CA VAL A 65 -8.70 15.26 -35.16
C VAL A 65 -8.22 15.47 -33.74
N MET A 66 -8.66 16.55 -33.08
CA MET A 66 -8.15 16.92 -31.75
C MET A 66 -8.54 15.91 -30.68
N LEU A 67 -9.82 15.50 -30.63
CA LEU A 67 -10.30 14.54 -29.64
C LEU A 67 -9.62 13.17 -29.79
N PRO A 68 -9.57 12.54 -30.97
CA PRO A 68 -8.83 11.27 -31.15
C PRO A 68 -7.34 11.41 -30.86
N TYR A 69 -6.71 12.55 -31.17
CA TYR A 69 -5.33 12.80 -30.85
C TYR A 69 -5.09 12.89 -29.32
N VAL A 70 -5.93 13.63 -28.59
CA VAL A 70 -5.86 13.76 -27.14
C VAL A 70 -6.10 12.41 -26.47
N VAL A 71 -7.17 11.70 -26.87
CA VAL A 71 -7.49 10.36 -26.34
C VAL A 71 -6.39 9.35 -26.67
N GLY A 72 -5.90 9.35 -27.91
CA GLY A 72 -4.80 8.50 -28.34
C GLY A 72 -3.51 8.80 -27.57
N SER A 73 -3.14 10.05 -27.41
CA SER A 73 -1.97 10.49 -26.64
C SER A 73 -2.06 10.08 -25.17
N TRP A 74 -3.23 10.28 -24.56
CA TRP A 74 -3.50 9.81 -23.19
C TRP A 74 -3.42 8.28 -23.08
N TRP A 75 -4.03 7.54 -24.00
CA TRP A 75 -4.03 6.08 -24.06
C TRP A 75 -2.61 5.52 -24.24
N TYR A 76 -1.83 6.07 -25.17
CA TYR A 76 -0.44 5.67 -25.36
C TYR A 76 0.44 6.02 -24.16
N GLY A 77 0.19 7.16 -23.51
CA GLY A 77 0.88 7.53 -22.26
C GLY A 77 0.61 6.53 -21.14
N THR A 78 -0.63 6.09 -20.98
CA THR A 78 -1.04 5.10 -19.96
C THR A 78 -0.45 3.72 -20.23
N LYS A 79 -0.36 3.27 -21.49
CA LYS A 79 0.25 1.99 -21.86
C LYS A 79 1.76 1.88 -21.58
N ARG A 80 2.45 3.01 -21.40
CA ARG A 80 3.88 3.02 -21.05
C ARG A 80 4.14 2.76 -19.58
N MET A 81 3.12 2.85 -18.73
CA MET A 81 3.22 2.65 -17.30
C MET A 81 2.74 1.25 -16.92
N SER A 82 3.41 0.63 -15.97
CA SER A 82 2.96 -0.61 -15.34
C SER A 82 1.82 -0.33 -14.36
N LYS A 83 1.20 -1.38 -13.82
CA LYS A 83 0.16 -1.27 -12.77
C LYS A 83 0.67 -0.55 -11.52
N GLU A 84 1.95 -0.69 -11.24
CA GLU A 84 2.65 -0.10 -10.09
C GLU A 84 3.10 1.36 -10.34
N GLY A 85 2.76 1.94 -11.50
CA GLY A 85 3.05 3.34 -11.82
C GLY A 85 4.50 3.61 -12.24
N VAL A 86 5.26 2.60 -12.64
CA VAL A 86 6.62 2.73 -13.20
C VAL A 86 6.60 2.49 -14.71
N LEU A 87 7.63 2.96 -15.41
CA LEU A 87 7.75 2.69 -16.85
C LEU A 87 7.85 1.19 -17.13
N MET A 88 7.15 0.71 -18.14
CA MET A 88 7.19 -0.70 -18.55
C MET A 88 8.61 -1.16 -18.92
N GLU A 89 9.41 -0.27 -19.50
CA GLU A 89 10.83 -0.52 -19.77
C GLU A 89 11.64 -0.74 -18.50
N SER A 90 11.31 -0.02 -17.41
CA SER A 90 11.94 -0.18 -16.10
C SER A 90 11.52 -1.49 -15.44
N ALA A 91 10.23 -1.86 -15.50
CA ALA A 91 9.76 -3.14 -15.01
C ALA A 91 10.44 -4.32 -15.73
N ASN A 92 10.60 -4.23 -17.06
CA ASN A 92 11.33 -5.22 -17.85
C ASN A 92 12.83 -5.26 -17.49
N ALA A 93 13.45 -4.11 -17.19
CA ALA A 93 14.84 -4.06 -16.76
C ALA A 93 15.02 -4.70 -15.37
N LEU A 94 14.09 -4.47 -14.44
CA LEU A 94 14.07 -5.12 -13.13
C LEU A 94 13.89 -6.64 -13.24
N PHE A 95 12.99 -7.09 -14.12
CA PHE A 95 12.77 -8.51 -14.39
C PHE A 95 14.07 -9.22 -14.83
N LYS A 96 14.88 -8.58 -15.67
CA LYS A 96 16.18 -9.11 -16.10
C LYS A 96 17.23 -9.17 -14.99
N GLN A 97 17.05 -8.40 -13.92
CA GLN A 97 17.96 -8.38 -12.77
C GLN A 97 17.48 -9.29 -11.63
N TYR A 98 16.34 -9.97 -11.80
CA TYR A 98 15.80 -10.87 -10.81
C TYR A 98 16.69 -12.11 -10.65
N ASP A 99 16.96 -12.47 -9.40
CA ASP A 99 17.65 -13.69 -8.99
C ASP A 99 16.95 -14.26 -7.76
N GLU A 100 16.83 -15.58 -7.65
CA GLU A 100 16.16 -16.23 -6.52
C GLU A 100 16.88 -16.02 -5.18
N ASN A 101 18.18 -15.77 -5.22
CA ASN A 101 19.03 -15.55 -4.06
C ASN A 101 19.46 -14.09 -3.89
N ILE A 102 18.73 -13.16 -4.53
CA ILE A 102 19.07 -11.75 -4.47
C ILE A 102 18.93 -11.19 -3.05
N ASP A 103 20.00 -10.54 -2.58
CA ASP A 103 20.02 -9.85 -1.30
C ASP A 103 19.57 -8.38 -1.43
N GLU A 104 19.46 -7.65 -0.32
CA GLU A 104 19.03 -6.25 -0.28
C GLU A 104 19.92 -5.36 -1.16
N GLY A 105 21.24 -5.55 -1.11
CA GLY A 105 22.19 -4.82 -1.95
C GLY A 105 21.99 -5.11 -3.43
N GLY A 106 21.62 -6.36 -3.76
CA GLY A 106 21.25 -6.77 -5.11
C GLY A 106 19.97 -6.09 -5.61
N VAL A 107 18.94 -6.00 -4.76
CA VAL A 107 17.70 -5.28 -5.09
C VAL A 107 18.00 -3.80 -5.30
N ILE A 108 18.79 -3.16 -4.44
CA ILE A 108 19.22 -1.76 -4.62
C ILE A 108 19.96 -1.59 -5.96
N ALA A 109 20.89 -2.49 -6.27
CA ALA A 109 21.58 -2.46 -7.56
C ALA A 109 20.62 -2.67 -8.74
N ALA A 110 19.62 -3.56 -8.61
CA ALA A 110 18.61 -3.78 -9.63
C ALA A 110 17.78 -2.51 -9.90
N THR A 111 17.41 -1.75 -8.85
CA THR A 111 16.63 -0.50 -9.02
C THR A 111 17.37 0.53 -9.88
N SER A 112 18.72 0.51 -9.92
CA SER A 112 19.49 1.42 -10.77
C SER A 112 19.25 1.25 -12.27
N ALA A 113 18.66 0.11 -12.68
CA ALA A 113 18.33 -0.16 -14.07
C ALA A 113 17.09 0.61 -14.57
N ALA A 114 16.40 1.35 -13.70
CA ALA A 114 15.20 2.11 -14.04
C ALA A 114 15.48 3.21 -15.08
N GLN A 115 14.62 3.31 -16.08
CA GLN A 115 14.76 4.29 -17.16
C GLN A 115 14.45 5.72 -16.72
N GLU A 116 13.76 5.87 -15.60
CA GLU A 116 13.46 7.15 -14.95
C GLU A 116 14.73 7.94 -14.64
N TYR A 117 15.83 7.26 -14.32
CA TYR A 117 17.12 7.90 -14.06
C TYR A 117 17.73 8.57 -15.29
N LYS A 118 17.43 8.09 -16.50
CA LYS A 118 17.90 8.72 -17.73
C LYS A 118 17.36 10.14 -17.89
N LYS A 119 16.16 10.41 -17.39
CA LYS A 119 15.58 11.76 -17.41
C LYS A 119 16.21 12.66 -16.36
N LEU A 120 16.49 12.11 -15.18
CA LEU A 120 17.09 12.82 -14.05
C LEU A 120 18.55 13.20 -14.35
N LEU A 121 19.31 12.28 -14.95
CA LEU A 121 20.74 12.42 -15.16
C LEU A 121 21.13 12.96 -16.55
N LYS A 122 20.15 13.46 -17.34
CA LYS A 122 20.41 14.11 -18.62
C LYS A 122 21.20 15.40 -18.42
N GLY A 123 22.33 15.52 -19.11
CA GLY A 123 23.06 16.78 -19.25
C GLY A 123 24.31 16.98 -18.39
N ASN A 124 24.71 16.01 -17.59
CA ASN A 124 25.99 16.06 -16.88
C ASN A 124 27.00 15.12 -17.55
N ASP A 125 28.20 15.64 -17.84
CA ASP A 125 29.35 14.84 -18.27
C ASP A 125 29.51 13.65 -17.31
N ALA A 126 29.11 12.46 -17.80
CA ALA A 126 28.88 11.31 -16.94
C ALA A 126 30.17 10.88 -16.22
N ASP A 127 31.30 10.99 -16.88
CA ASP A 127 32.54 10.35 -16.42
C ASP A 127 33.31 11.15 -15.35
N SER A 128 33.39 12.48 -15.45
CA SER A 128 34.18 13.30 -14.50
C SER A 128 33.53 13.37 -13.10
N SER A 129 32.19 13.32 -13.04
CA SER A 129 31.46 13.35 -11.77
C SER A 129 31.36 11.98 -11.11
N LEU A 130 31.38 10.90 -11.89
CA LEU A 130 31.29 9.54 -11.39
C LEU A 130 32.49 9.16 -10.51
N SER A 131 33.71 9.42 -10.96
CA SER A 131 34.94 9.13 -10.21
C SER A 131 34.98 9.87 -8.87
N LYS A 132 34.45 11.12 -8.81
CA LYS A 132 34.33 11.87 -7.55
C LYS A 132 33.38 11.22 -6.56
N ILE A 133 32.23 10.72 -7.04
CA ILE A 133 31.25 10.04 -6.18
C ILE A 133 31.86 8.74 -5.66
N GLU A 134 32.42 7.91 -6.56
CA GLU A 134 33.00 6.61 -6.21
C GLU A 134 34.15 6.73 -5.20
N SER A 135 35.05 7.70 -5.38
CA SER A 135 36.14 7.93 -4.43
C SER A 135 35.63 8.32 -3.04
N ARG A 136 34.56 9.13 -2.96
CA ARG A 136 33.94 9.51 -1.67
C ARG A 136 33.24 8.34 -0.98
N ILE A 137 32.51 7.52 -1.72
CA ILE A 137 31.85 6.34 -1.18
C ILE A 137 32.88 5.36 -0.62
N THR A 138 33.97 5.11 -1.36
CA THR A 138 35.04 4.19 -0.96
C THR A 138 35.79 4.69 0.27
N ALA A 139 36.11 5.98 0.34
CA ALA A 139 36.82 6.58 1.47
C ALA A 139 36.05 6.50 2.80
N GLN A 140 34.72 6.56 2.78
CA GLN A 140 33.90 6.42 4.00
C GLN A 140 33.73 4.94 4.45
N GLY A 141 33.83 3.98 3.54
CA GLY A 141 33.64 2.55 3.83
C GLY A 141 34.70 1.93 4.76
N GLU A 142 35.87 2.55 4.88
CA GLU A 142 37.02 1.96 5.59
C GLU A 142 37.02 2.20 7.10
N THR A 143 36.17 3.08 7.64
CA THR A 143 36.42 3.63 8.98
C THR A 143 35.75 2.92 10.15
N THR A 144 34.73 2.05 9.98
CA THR A 144 34.11 1.33 11.11
C THR A 144 33.40 0.04 10.72
N LYS A 145 33.41 -0.95 11.63
CA LYS A 145 32.78 -2.28 11.50
C LYS A 145 31.26 -2.24 11.20
N TYR A 146 30.59 -1.15 11.53
CA TYR A 146 29.19 -0.86 11.24
C TYR A 146 29.05 0.47 10.49
N ALA A 147 30.15 0.94 9.94
CA ALA A 147 30.12 2.07 9.05
C ALA A 147 29.17 1.76 7.92
N CYS A 148 28.67 2.77 7.31
CA CYS A 148 27.90 2.73 6.10
C CYS A 148 28.54 1.82 5.04
N GLY A 149 28.66 0.54 5.40
CA GLY A 149 29.51 -0.44 4.75
C GLY A 149 29.03 -0.71 3.34
N PHE A 150 29.67 -0.06 2.42
CA PHE A 150 29.72 -0.47 1.04
C PHE A 150 30.51 -1.77 1.00
N SER A 151 29.79 -2.91 0.96
CA SER A 151 30.44 -4.20 1.00
C SER A 151 31.21 -4.47 -0.29
N GLU A 152 32.27 -5.28 -0.23
CA GLU A 152 33.00 -5.70 -1.43
C GLU A 152 32.07 -6.28 -2.52
N LYS A 153 31.03 -7.01 -2.12
CA LYS A 153 30.03 -7.55 -3.05
C LYS A 153 29.26 -6.42 -3.76
N ASP A 154 28.88 -5.38 -3.04
CA ASP A 154 28.13 -4.26 -3.60
C ASP A 154 29.05 -3.34 -4.45
N LYS A 155 30.32 -3.23 -4.05
CA LYS A 155 31.36 -2.54 -4.80
C LYS A 155 31.60 -3.23 -6.16
N ASN A 156 31.77 -4.54 -6.16
CA ASN A 156 31.90 -5.31 -7.40
C ASN A 156 30.71 -5.13 -8.32
N LYS A 157 29.45 -5.13 -7.78
CA LYS A 157 28.25 -4.85 -8.58
C LYS A 157 28.26 -3.45 -9.20
N LEU A 158 28.86 -2.45 -8.54
CA LEU A 158 28.99 -1.11 -9.11
C LEU A 158 30.09 -1.08 -10.19
N GLU A 159 31.23 -1.73 -9.93
CA GLU A 159 32.38 -1.77 -10.86
C GLU A 159 32.06 -2.56 -12.14
N ASP A 160 31.26 -3.63 -12.04
CA ASP A 160 30.80 -4.44 -13.17
C ASP A 160 29.89 -3.68 -14.16
N LEU A 161 29.35 -2.54 -13.75
CA LEU A 161 28.53 -1.71 -14.64
C LEU A 161 29.42 -0.86 -15.55
N GLU A 162 29.07 -0.83 -16.84
CA GLU A 162 29.66 0.11 -17.79
C GLU A 162 29.43 1.57 -17.36
N SER A 163 30.38 2.44 -17.69
CA SER A 163 30.24 3.88 -17.45
C SER A 163 28.98 4.41 -18.14
N GLY A 164 28.15 5.15 -17.39
CA GLY A 164 26.90 5.69 -17.90
C GLY A 164 25.88 6.02 -16.82
N SER A 165 24.67 6.35 -17.24
CA SER A 165 23.59 6.79 -16.36
C SER A 165 23.22 5.77 -15.28
N ARG A 166 23.30 4.47 -15.56
CA ARG A 166 22.99 3.40 -14.62
C ARG A 166 24.04 3.32 -13.49
N ARG A 167 25.33 3.30 -13.84
CA ARG A 167 26.44 3.29 -12.88
C ARG A 167 26.41 4.54 -12.01
N LYS A 168 26.17 5.71 -12.61
CA LYS A 168 26.01 6.97 -11.89
C LYS A 168 24.81 6.96 -10.94
N ALA A 169 23.66 6.43 -11.37
CA ALA A 169 22.49 6.28 -10.52
C ALA A 169 22.77 5.37 -9.32
N LEU A 170 23.46 4.24 -9.53
CA LEU A 170 23.84 3.33 -8.45
C LEU A 170 24.85 3.97 -7.49
N ALA A 171 25.84 4.67 -7.99
CA ALA A 171 26.79 5.40 -7.17
C ALA A 171 26.11 6.47 -6.31
N LEU A 172 25.16 7.24 -6.88
CA LEU A 172 24.38 8.22 -6.14
C LEU A 172 23.47 7.57 -5.10
N LEU A 173 22.87 6.41 -5.38
CA LEU A 173 22.09 5.63 -4.41
C LEU A 173 22.96 5.20 -3.23
N TRP A 174 24.17 4.68 -3.47
CA TRP A 174 25.10 4.33 -2.41
C TRP A 174 25.58 5.56 -1.63
N ALA A 175 25.83 6.69 -2.30
CA ALA A 175 26.13 7.95 -1.62
C ALA A 175 24.98 8.44 -0.74
N TYR A 176 23.73 8.23 -1.18
CA TYR A 176 22.53 8.54 -0.40
C TYR A 176 22.41 7.63 0.82
N LEU A 177 22.48 6.31 0.63
CA LEU A 177 22.38 5.32 1.71
C LEU A 177 23.50 5.47 2.74
N GLY A 178 24.71 5.78 2.27
CA GLY A 178 25.87 6.07 3.13
C GLY A 178 25.84 7.45 3.78
N ARG A 179 24.86 8.29 3.49
CA ARG A 179 24.79 9.70 3.93
C ARG A 179 26.06 10.48 3.60
N VAL A 180 26.71 10.11 2.48
CA VAL A 180 27.98 10.73 2.03
C VAL A 180 27.73 12.16 1.61
N GLU A 181 28.54 13.09 2.11
CA GLU A 181 28.53 14.48 1.67
C GLU A 181 29.27 14.61 0.33
N LEU A 182 28.64 15.29 -0.61
CA LEU A 182 29.20 15.58 -1.92
C LEU A 182 29.46 17.10 -2.01
N ASP A 183 30.65 17.45 -2.50
CA ASP A 183 31.09 18.85 -2.56
C ASP A 183 30.36 19.66 -3.65
N ASP A 184 29.65 19.00 -4.56
CA ASP A 184 28.92 19.62 -5.66
C ASP A 184 27.41 19.67 -5.34
N ALA A 185 26.83 20.88 -5.40
CA ALA A 185 25.42 21.12 -5.13
C ALA A 185 24.49 20.37 -6.12
N VAL A 186 24.90 20.23 -7.39
CA VAL A 186 24.12 19.51 -8.41
C VAL A 186 24.09 18.01 -8.10
N LEU A 187 25.24 17.44 -7.72
CA LEU A 187 25.34 16.05 -7.31
C LEU A 187 24.60 15.79 -6.00
N THR A 188 24.65 16.72 -5.05
CA THR A 188 23.91 16.65 -3.80
C THR A 188 22.40 16.62 -4.05
N LYS A 189 21.90 17.48 -4.94
CA LYS A 189 20.49 17.44 -5.34
C LYS A 189 20.13 16.11 -6.01
N ALA A 190 20.92 15.67 -6.98
CA ALA A 190 20.70 14.39 -7.66
C ALA A 190 20.72 13.20 -6.70
N LYS A 191 21.61 13.20 -5.69
CA LYS A 191 21.69 12.20 -4.62
C LYS A 191 20.36 12.03 -3.89
N TYR A 192 19.66 13.10 -3.59
CA TYR A 192 18.34 13.01 -2.94
C TYR A 192 17.21 12.65 -3.92
N GLU A 193 17.30 13.06 -5.18
CA GLU A 193 16.27 12.76 -6.18
C GLU A 193 16.27 11.31 -6.67
N VAL A 194 17.38 10.56 -6.55
CA VAL A 194 17.44 9.13 -6.92
C VAL A 194 16.66 8.24 -5.95
N ALA A 195 16.57 8.59 -4.67
CA ALA A 195 15.96 7.76 -3.65
C ALA A 195 14.44 7.51 -3.86
N PRO A 196 13.60 8.51 -4.19
CA PRO A 196 12.19 8.29 -4.50
C PRO A 196 11.97 7.37 -5.71
N ILE A 197 12.84 7.46 -6.73
CA ILE A 197 12.78 6.59 -7.90
C ILE A 197 13.07 5.15 -7.49
N ALA A 198 14.16 4.92 -6.74
CA ALA A 198 14.52 3.59 -6.24
C ALA A 198 13.38 2.98 -5.39
N ARG A 199 12.75 3.78 -4.51
CA ARG A 199 11.65 3.30 -3.68
C ARG A 199 10.41 2.96 -4.50
N ALA A 200 10.10 3.73 -5.55
CA ALA A 200 8.99 3.44 -6.46
C ALA A 200 9.16 2.10 -7.22
N MET A 201 10.41 1.67 -7.45
CA MET A 201 10.70 0.38 -8.09
C MET A 201 10.36 -0.83 -7.21
N ARG A 202 10.19 -0.66 -5.89
CA ARG A 202 9.87 -1.74 -4.94
C ARG A 202 8.64 -2.52 -5.36
N ASP A 203 7.55 -1.84 -5.67
CA ASP A 203 6.27 -2.52 -5.96
C ASP A 203 6.36 -3.37 -7.22
N SER A 204 7.08 -2.90 -8.24
CA SER A 204 7.36 -3.70 -9.43
C SER A 204 8.25 -4.91 -9.12
N PHE A 205 9.27 -4.74 -8.29
CA PHE A 205 10.14 -5.86 -7.90
C PHE A 205 9.40 -6.85 -7.01
N MET A 206 8.52 -6.38 -6.14
CA MET A 206 7.63 -7.21 -5.35
C MET A 206 6.70 -8.05 -6.24
N SER A 207 6.07 -7.43 -7.25
CA SER A 207 5.21 -8.13 -8.22
C SER A 207 5.99 -9.23 -8.98
N ILE A 208 7.22 -8.96 -9.37
CA ILE A 208 8.11 -9.96 -9.99
C ILE A 208 8.38 -11.11 -9.01
N SER A 209 8.77 -10.81 -7.77
CA SER A 209 9.05 -11.82 -6.74
C SER A 209 7.85 -12.71 -6.44
N LEU A 210 6.63 -12.12 -6.44
CA LEU A 210 5.37 -12.85 -6.27
C LEU A 210 5.08 -13.80 -7.44
N ALA A 211 5.40 -13.40 -8.68
CA ALA A 211 5.21 -14.24 -9.84
C ALA A 211 6.06 -15.53 -9.79
N PHE A 212 7.25 -15.47 -9.16
CA PHE A 212 8.09 -16.64 -8.92
C PHE A 212 7.79 -17.37 -7.61
N GLY A 213 7.06 -16.74 -6.70
CA GLY A 213 6.69 -17.31 -5.39
C GLY A 213 7.83 -17.44 -4.38
N ASN A 214 8.97 -16.76 -4.60
CA ASN A 214 10.15 -16.89 -3.77
C ASN A 214 10.16 -15.88 -2.61
N VAL A 215 10.37 -16.35 -1.39
CA VAL A 215 10.33 -15.54 -0.17
C VAL A 215 11.53 -14.60 -0.05
N LEU A 216 12.74 -15.07 -0.37
CA LEU A 216 13.95 -14.28 -0.16
C LEU A 216 13.98 -12.99 -0.99
N PRO A 217 13.73 -12.99 -2.31
CA PRO A 217 13.65 -11.76 -3.09
C PRO A 217 12.56 -10.80 -2.60
N LEU A 218 11.41 -11.34 -2.16
CA LEU A 218 10.33 -10.53 -1.60
C LEU A 218 10.78 -9.83 -0.31
N MET A 219 11.38 -10.56 0.64
CA MET A 219 11.90 -9.97 1.87
C MET A 219 13.02 -8.97 1.61
N SER A 220 13.92 -9.28 0.68
CA SER A 220 14.99 -8.36 0.25
C SER A 220 14.44 -7.07 -0.36
N SER A 221 13.30 -7.12 -1.06
CA SER A 221 12.64 -5.93 -1.60
C SER A 221 12.06 -5.03 -0.50
N PHE A 222 11.46 -5.60 0.54
CA PHE A 222 10.99 -4.84 1.70
C PHE A 222 12.16 -4.24 2.47
N SER A 223 13.20 -5.04 2.74
CA SER A 223 14.40 -4.56 3.42
C SER A 223 15.08 -3.43 2.64
N ALA A 224 15.22 -3.54 1.32
CA ALA A 224 15.73 -2.46 0.47
C ALA A 224 14.89 -1.19 0.58
N SER A 225 13.55 -1.30 0.60
CA SER A 225 12.65 -0.16 0.80
C SER A 225 12.86 0.52 2.15
N GLN A 226 12.99 -0.25 3.23
CA GLN A 226 13.28 0.24 4.57
C GLN A 226 14.62 1.02 4.61
N HIS A 227 15.68 0.44 4.02
CA HIS A 227 17.00 1.06 3.94
C HIS A 227 16.97 2.36 3.12
N ILE A 228 16.24 2.39 2.00
CA ILE A 228 16.06 3.60 1.19
C ILE A 228 15.27 4.67 1.98
N ALA A 229 14.20 4.29 2.68
CA ALA A 229 13.41 5.22 3.48
C ALA A 229 14.25 5.87 4.60
N GLN A 230 15.11 5.10 5.26
CA GLN A 230 15.92 5.55 6.38
C GLN A 230 17.32 6.06 5.98
N ALA A 231 17.65 6.09 4.69
CA ALA A 231 18.98 6.41 4.18
C ALA A 231 20.08 5.63 4.95
N MET A 232 20.01 4.31 4.87
CA MET A 232 20.92 3.39 5.56
C MET A 232 21.41 2.32 4.60
N THR A 233 22.67 1.94 4.71
CA THR A 233 23.21 0.82 3.92
C THR A 233 22.73 -0.52 4.50
N PRO A 234 22.56 -1.56 3.67
CA PRO A 234 22.32 -2.92 4.15
C PRO A 234 23.33 -3.32 5.22
N ARG A 235 22.89 -4.06 6.23
CA ARG A 235 23.73 -4.51 7.36
C ARG A 235 24.20 -3.41 8.32
N SER A 236 23.84 -2.16 8.12
CA SER A 236 24.10 -1.12 9.10
C SER A 236 23.21 -1.29 10.35
N SER A 237 23.59 -0.63 11.43
CA SER A 237 22.82 -0.68 12.67
C SER A 237 21.47 0.02 12.54
N ALA A 238 20.41 -0.62 13.03
CA ALA A 238 19.10 0.01 13.09
C ALA A 238 19.06 1.27 13.98
N LEU A 239 20.05 1.47 14.86
CA LEU A 239 20.20 2.68 15.67
C LEU A 239 20.40 3.94 14.82
N LEU A 240 20.87 3.81 13.58
CA LEU A 240 21.01 4.95 12.66
C LEU A 240 19.66 5.59 12.27
N GLN A 241 18.52 4.96 12.59
CA GLN A 241 17.19 5.56 12.45
C GLN A 241 16.91 6.63 13.50
N LEU A 242 17.63 6.58 14.62
CA LEU A 242 17.51 7.59 15.67
C LEU A 242 18.30 8.86 15.29
N PRO A 243 17.80 10.05 15.60
CA PRO A 243 18.50 11.29 15.33
C PRO A 243 19.87 11.30 16.02
N HIS A 244 20.82 11.98 15.39
CA HIS A 244 22.20 12.15 15.84
C HIS A 244 23.05 10.87 15.93
N PHE A 245 22.46 9.68 15.75
CA PHE A 245 23.25 8.46 15.68
C PHE A 245 24.04 8.39 14.37
N THR A 246 25.35 8.40 14.52
CA THR A 246 26.33 8.17 13.44
C THR A 246 26.82 6.72 13.49
N PRO A 247 27.44 6.20 12.42
CA PRO A 247 28.03 4.86 12.44
C PRO A 247 29.05 4.66 13.58
N LYS A 248 29.83 5.72 13.91
CA LYS A 248 30.79 5.72 15.02
C LYS A 248 30.08 5.53 16.37
N ILE A 249 29.02 6.29 16.62
CA ILE A 249 28.24 6.21 17.85
C ILE A 249 27.51 4.86 17.94
N ALA A 250 26.89 4.41 16.85
CA ALA A 250 26.24 3.11 16.81
C ALA A 250 27.21 1.95 17.11
N ALA A 251 28.42 2.01 16.56
CA ALA A 251 29.48 1.02 16.84
C ALA A 251 29.93 1.06 18.31
N ALA A 252 30.09 2.24 18.89
CA ALA A 252 30.46 2.39 20.29
C ALA A 252 29.38 1.83 21.22
N VAL A 253 28.11 2.13 20.96
CA VAL A 253 26.96 1.61 21.74
C VAL A 253 26.84 0.10 21.65
N GLN A 254 27.10 -0.49 20.48
CA GLN A 254 26.96 -1.93 20.27
C GLN A 254 28.15 -2.74 20.76
N GLY A 255 29.32 -2.10 20.91
CA GLY A 255 30.56 -2.75 21.32
C GLY A 255 30.92 -3.95 20.42
N ASP A 256 31.32 -5.05 21.01
CA ASP A 256 31.73 -6.28 20.31
C ASP A 256 30.58 -7.15 19.81
N SER A 257 29.35 -6.64 19.75
CA SER A 257 28.22 -7.41 19.27
C SER A 257 28.45 -7.92 17.85
N LYS A 258 28.20 -9.22 17.64
CA LYS A 258 28.34 -9.87 16.32
C LYS A 258 27.20 -9.47 15.35
N ARG A 259 26.07 -9.01 15.87
CA ARG A 259 24.89 -8.63 15.08
C ARG A 259 24.51 -7.18 15.35
N PRO A 260 24.06 -6.45 14.32
CA PRO A 260 23.50 -5.11 14.51
C PRO A 260 22.36 -5.13 15.53
N TRP A 261 22.30 -4.11 16.38
CA TRP A 261 21.20 -3.99 17.34
C TRP A 261 19.95 -3.41 16.66
N ALA A 262 18.80 -3.98 17.02
CA ALA A 262 17.52 -3.34 16.75
C ALA A 262 17.31 -2.17 17.73
N VAL A 263 16.49 -1.19 17.32
CA VAL A 263 16.16 -0.04 18.17
C VAL A 263 15.51 -0.48 19.47
N GLN A 264 14.67 -1.51 19.43
CA GLN A 264 14.01 -2.08 20.60
C GLN A 264 15.01 -2.49 21.68
N LYS A 265 16.09 -3.21 21.29
CA LYS A 265 17.12 -3.67 22.24
C LYS A 265 17.76 -2.48 23.00
N PHE A 266 18.02 -1.38 22.32
CA PHE A 266 18.57 -0.19 22.94
C PHE A 266 17.56 0.52 23.82
N MET A 267 16.32 0.67 23.35
CA MET A 267 15.26 1.38 24.06
C MET A 267 14.71 0.64 25.28
N ASP A 268 14.79 -0.70 25.28
CA ASP A 268 14.33 -1.54 26.41
C ASP A 268 15.32 -1.57 27.58
N MET A 269 16.53 -1.02 27.42
CA MET A 269 17.48 -0.82 28.51
C MET A 269 17.00 0.28 29.48
N SER A 270 17.52 0.26 30.71
CA SER A 270 17.28 1.36 31.66
C SER A 270 17.88 2.69 31.16
N ASP A 271 17.33 3.81 31.56
CA ASP A 271 17.85 5.13 31.15
C ASP A 271 19.32 5.33 31.55
N SER A 272 19.71 4.82 32.72
CA SER A 272 21.10 4.87 33.21
C SER A 272 22.06 4.09 32.32
N GLU A 273 21.68 2.90 31.89
CA GLU A 273 22.50 2.07 30.98
C GLU A 273 22.63 2.73 29.61
N ARG A 274 21.51 3.21 29.04
CA ARG A 274 21.53 3.92 27.76
C ARG A 274 22.44 5.15 27.78
N ARG A 275 22.37 5.94 28.86
CA ARG A 275 23.24 7.13 29.02
C ARG A 275 24.70 6.76 29.09
N THR A 276 25.03 5.73 29.86
CA THR A 276 26.41 5.25 29.98
C THR A 276 26.99 4.82 28.63
N LEU A 277 26.17 4.24 27.76
CA LEU A 277 26.61 3.74 26.45
C LEU A 277 26.62 4.85 25.37
N ALA A 278 25.67 5.80 25.41
CA ALA A 278 25.42 6.68 24.29
C ALA A 278 25.86 8.15 24.55
N VAL A 279 26.08 8.55 25.80
CA VAL A 279 26.43 9.94 26.17
C VAL A 279 27.88 10.01 26.62
N GLY A 280 28.64 10.96 26.08
CA GLY A 280 30.04 11.17 26.49
C GLY A 280 30.87 11.92 25.47
N LYS A 281 32.16 12.00 25.73
CA LYS A 281 33.11 12.62 24.80
C LYS A 281 33.14 11.80 23.51
N ASP A 282 32.96 12.46 22.36
CA ASP A 282 32.87 11.85 21.04
C ASP A 282 31.61 10.97 20.81
N LEU A 283 30.62 11.01 21.73
CA LEU A 283 29.31 10.39 21.63
C LEU A 283 28.23 11.49 21.56
N LEU A 284 26.98 11.15 21.95
CA LEU A 284 25.89 12.12 21.99
C LEU A 284 26.05 13.13 23.13
N SER A 285 25.61 14.37 22.92
CA SER A 285 25.35 15.28 24.01
C SER A 285 24.05 14.90 24.74
N GLU A 286 23.85 15.42 25.96
CA GLU A 286 22.60 15.20 26.72
C GLU A 286 21.35 15.67 25.97
N GLU A 287 21.42 16.73 25.20
CA GLU A 287 20.33 17.25 24.37
C GLU A 287 20.03 16.33 23.19
N GLN A 288 21.06 15.93 22.45
CA GLN A 288 20.96 14.97 21.35
C GLN A 288 20.40 13.62 21.82
N TYR A 289 20.85 13.15 23.00
CA TYR A 289 20.33 11.93 23.60
C TYR A 289 18.82 12.05 23.88
N LYS A 290 18.36 13.15 24.51
CA LYS A 290 16.94 13.37 24.77
C LYS A 290 16.10 13.38 23.49
N GLU A 291 16.59 14.04 22.43
CA GLU A 291 15.92 14.03 21.13
C GLU A 291 15.83 12.62 20.54
N ALA A 292 16.93 11.86 20.59
CA ALA A 292 16.97 10.49 20.10
C ALA A 292 15.97 9.58 20.84
N ILE A 293 15.91 9.69 22.17
CA ILE A 293 14.96 8.93 22.98
C ILE A 293 13.51 9.35 22.71
N ASN A 294 13.23 10.64 22.56
CA ASN A 294 11.89 11.13 22.23
C ASN A 294 11.40 10.57 20.89
N VAL A 295 12.24 10.57 19.87
CA VAL A 295 11.89 9.96 18.59
C VAL A 295 11.73 8.44 18.73
N GLY A 296 12.64 7.77 19.45
CA GLY A 296 12.57 6.33 19.69
C GLY A 296 11.23 5.90 20.32
N LYS A 297 10.71 6.71 21.28
CA LYS A 297 9.40 6.49 21.93
C LYS A 297 8.19 6.74 21.02
N GLN A 298 8.39 7.25 19.82
CA GLN A 298 7.32 7.50 18.83
C GLN A 298 7.40 6.57 17.62
N LEU A 299 8.44 5.71 17.53
CA LEU A 299 8.55 4.77 16.42
C LEU A 299 7.44 3.70 16.51
N PRO A 300 6.67 3.49 15.43
CA PRO A 300 5.47 2.65 15.48
C PRO A 300 5.80 1.17 15.30
N TYR A 301 6.12 0.47 16.38
CA TYR A 301 6.30 -0.98 16.36
C TYR A 301 4.97 -1.70 16.54
N LEU A 302 4.50 -2.40 15.51
CA LEU A 302 3.26 -3.19 15.56
C LEU A 302 3.53 -4.53 16.26
N ARG A 303 3.12 -4.62 17.53
CA ARG A 303 3.22 -5.86 18.31
C ARG A 303 1.94 -6.67 18.14
N VAL A 304 2.05 -7.87 17.58
CA VAL A 304 0.94 -8.80 17.42
C VAL A 304 0.61 -9.43 18.77
N ALA A 305 -0.67 -9.38 19.15
CA ALA A 305 -1.19 -10.05 20.34
C ALA A 305 -1.76 -11.43 19.99
N LYS A 306 -2.49 -11.54 18.87
CA LYS A 306 -3.09 -12.80 18.40
C LYS A 306 -3.25 -12.75 16.88
N ALA A 307 -3.01 -13.87 16.22
CA ALA A 307 -3.37 -14.07 14.82
C ALA A 307 -4.08 -15.43 14.68
N PHE A 308 -5.17 -15.46 13.92
CA PHE A 308 -5.95 -16.67 13.74
C PHE A 308 -6.73 -16.60 12.42
N PHE A 309 -7.23 -17.78 12.02
CA PHE A 309 -8.04 -17.93 10.83
C PHE A 309 -9.51 -18.16 11.20
N LYS A 310 -10.41 -17.60 10.42
CA LYS A 310 -11.85 -17.89 10.51
C LYS A 310 -12.51 -17.82 9.15
N VAL A 311 -13.66 -18.44 9.04
CA VAL A 311 -14.60 -18.26 7.93
C VAL A 311 -15.84 -17.57 8.50
N THR A 312 -16.30 -16.50 7.84
CA THR A 312 -17.44 -15.71 8.32
C THR A 312 -18.71 -16.57 8.26
N GLY A 313 -19.42 -16.69 9.39
CA GLY A 313 -20.65 -17.47 9.49
C GLY A 313 -20.46 -19.00 9.51
N GLU A 314 -19.23 -19.51 9.48
CA GLU A 314 -18.95 -20.94 9.50
C GLU A 314 -18.05 -21.32 10.69
N LYS A 315 -18.30 -22.47 11.27
CA LYS A 315 -17.53 -22.99 12.41
C LYS A 315 -16.23 -23.66 12.00
N TYR A 316 -16.16 -24.20 10.78
CA TYR A 316 -15.03 -24.93 10.24
C TYR A 316 -14.53 -24.31 8.96
N VAL A 317 -13.22 -24.46 8.71
CA VAL A 317 -12.60 -24.08 7.44
C VAL A 317 -12.66 -25.27 6.50
N LEU A 318 -13.38 -25.15 5.41
CA LEU A 318 -13.49 -26.20 4.39
C LEU A 318 -12.51 -25.99 3.23
N PRO A 319 -12.22 -27.03 2.43
CA PRO A 319 -11.38 -26.90 1.25
C PRO A 319 -11.89 -25.82 0.29
N SER A 320 -11.00 -24.93 -0.15
CA SER A 320 -11.29 -23.81 -1.06
C SER A 320 -12.32 -22.77 -0.54
N SER A 321 -12.67 -22.80 0.75
CA SER A 321 -13.51 -21.75 1.36
C SER A 321 -12.74 -20.42 1.45
N LEU A 322 -13.47 -19.31 1.56
CA LEU A 322 -12.89 -17.98 1.74
C LEU A 322 -12.50 -17.78 3.21
N VAL A 323 -11.23 -17.93 3.52
CA VAL A 323 -10.69 -17.76 4.86
C VAL A 323 -10.29 -16.32 5.10
N THR A 324 -10.62 -15.80 6.27
CA THR A 324 -10.15 -14.51 6.78
C THR A 324 -9.05 -14.74 7.80
N LEU A 325 -7.84 -14.28 7.49
CA LEU A 325 -6.77 -14.10 8.46
C LEU A 325 -7.08 -12.85 9.29
N VAL A 326 -7.26 -13.00 10.58
CA VAL A 326 -7.46 -11.91 11.53
C VAL A 326 -6.19 -11.74 12.35
N ILE A 327 -5.63 -10.52 12.34
CA ILE A 327 -4.46 -10.16 13.09
C ILE A 327 -4.85 -9.07 14.09
N LYS A 328 -4.77 -9.37 15.38
CA LYS A 328 -4.97 -8.43 16.47
C LYS A 328 -3.62 -7.96 16.96
N GLY A 329 -3.36 -6.67 16.84
CA GLY A 329 -2.10 -6.07 17.24
C GLY A 329 -2.28 -4.64 17.73
N ARG A 330 -1.26 -4.10 18.35
CA ARG A 330 -1.23 -2.71 18.81
C ARG A 330 0.14 -2.10 18.57
N ILE A 331 0.16 -0.82 18.34
CA ILE A 331 1.42 -0.08 18.24
C ILE A 331 2.00 0.08 19.66
N VAL A 332 3.16 -0.54 19.88
CA VAL A 332 3.92 -0.46 21.13
C VAL A 332 5.30 0.11 20.81
N PRO A 333 5.51 1.42 20.95
CA PRO A 333 6.81 2.01 20.70
C PRO A 333 7.91 1.38 21.57
N PRO A 334 9.14 1.29 21.06
CA PRO A 334 10.28 0.79 21.84
C PRO A 334 10.48 1.57 23.13
N GLY A 335 10.82 0.88 24.25
CA GLY A 335 11.02 1.49 25.55
C GLY A 335 9.75 1.98 26.25
N SER A 336 8.56 1.46 25.88
CA SER A 336 7.31 1.74 26.58
C SER A 336 7.28 1.03 27.94
N GLU A 337 7.27 1.79 29.04
CA GLU A 337 7.36 1.27 30.42
C GLU A 337 6.03 0.72 30.95
N SER A 338 4.90 1.26 30.53
CA SER A 338 3.55 0.93 31.06
C SER A 338 2.64 0.47 29.94
N VAL A 339 2.86 -0.73 29.43
CA VAL A 339 1.99 -1.31 28.39
C VAL A 339 0.79 -1.97 29.06
N PRO A 340 -0.46 -1.54 28.82
CA PRO A 340 -1.66 -2.13 29.42
C PRO A 340 -1.75 -3.63 29.06
N VAL A 341 -2.30 -4.42 29.98
CA VAL A 341 -2.62 -5.83 29.69
C VAL A 341 -3.68 -5.87 28.58
N VAL A 342 -3.55 -6.85 27.68
CA VAL A 342 -4.53 -7.03 26.62
C VAL A 342 -5.78 -7.66 27.22
N ASN A 343 -6.95 -7.07 26.93
CA ASN A 343 -8.22 -7.64 27.32
C ASN A 343 -8.55 -8.82 26.35
N GLU A 344 -9.02 -9.94 26.87
CA GLU A 344 -9.41 -11.10 26.05
C GLU A 344 -10.53 -10.77 25.05
N LEU A 345 -11.45 -9.88 25.43
CA LEU A 345 -12.51 -9.39 24.54
C LEU A 345 -11.99 -8.66 23.30
N ASP A 346 -10.84 -7.97 23.42
CA ASP A 346 -10.21 -7.28 22.28
C ASP A 346 -9.57 -8.27 21.31
N LEU A 347 -9.33 -9.51 21.74
CA LEU A 347 -8.73 -10.58 20.92
C LEU A 347 -9.77 -11.39 20.12
N GLU A 348 -11.05 -11.18 20.43
CA GLU A 348 -12.12 -11.81 19.69
C GLU A 348 -12.47 -10.99 18.44
N ASP A 349 -12.96 -11.66 17.43
CA ASP A 349 -13.51 -11.06 16.22
C ASP A 349 -14.91 -11.60 16.01
N VAL A 350 -15.90 -10.88 16.54
CA VAL A 350 -17.30 -11.24 16.45
C VAL A 350 -17.78 -10.95 15.02
N ASP A 351 -18.42 -11.93 14.40
CA ASP A 351 -19.04 -11.73 13.10
C ASP A 351 -20.23 -10.76 13.22
N PRO A 352 -20.45 -9.87 12.23
CA PRO A 352 -21.62 -9.02 12.24
C PRO A 352 -22.89 -9.90 12.27
N ALA A 353 -23.88 -9.49 13.08
CA ALA A 353 -25.16 -10.18 13.13
C ALA A 353 -25.79 -10.23 11.72
N GLU A 354 -26.56 -11.30 11.43
CA GLU A 354 -27.19 -11.51 10.11
C GLU A 354 -28.06 -10.32 9.65
N ASP A 355 -28.57 -9.53 10.60
CA ASP A 355 -29.39 -8.34 10.33
C ASP A 355 -28.57 -7.11 9.86
N ASP A 356 -27.23 -7.17 9.90
CA ASP A 356 -26.35 -6.05 9.56
C ASP A 356 -25.72 -6.20 8.17
N LEU A 357 -26.56 -6.47 7.16
CA LEU A 357 -26.19 -6.52 5.72
C LEU A 357 -25.47 -5.25 5.24
N ALA A 358 -25.68 -4.11 5.92
CA ALA A 358 -24.98 -2.85 5.66
C ALA A 358 -23.50 -2.90 6.10
N ALA A 359 -23.17 -3.63 7.18
CA ALA A 359 -21.81 -3.84 7.64
C ALA A 359 -21.01 -4.76 6.68
N ILE A 360 -21.67 -5.76 6.10
CA ILE A 360 -21.08 -6.67 5.10
C ILE A 360 -20.74 -5.93 3.78
N SER A 361 -21.54 -4.93 3.41
CA SER A 361 -21.32 -4.14 2.19
C SER A 361 -20.26 -3.04 2.32
N GLY A 362 -19.58 -2.94 3.46
CA GLY A 362 -18.56 -1.90 3.72
C GLY A 362 -19.13 -0.47 3.90
N LYS A 363 -20.44 -0.35 4.01
CA LYS A 363 -21.16 0.94 4.23
C LYS A 363 -21.82 1.01 5.61
N GLY A 364 -21.63 -0.02 6.46
CA GLY A 364 -22.23 -0.11 7.77
C GLY A 364 -21.53 0.76 8.80
N LYS A 365 -22.32 1.46 9.60
CA LYS A 365 -21.87 2.13 10.81
C LYS A 365 -21.77 1.06 11.91
N LYS A 366 -20.59 0.83 12.49
CA LYS A 366 -20.47 -0.04 13.66
C LYS A 366 -21.21 0.57 14.84
N THR A 367 -22.13 -0.19 15.39
CA THR A 367 -22.85 0.20 16.60
C THR A 367 -22.12 -0.40 17.80
N ILE A 368 -21.47 0.43 18.59
CA ILE A 368 -20.83 0.01 19.86
C ILE A 368 -21.80 0.29 20.98
N LYS A 369 -21.98 -0.67 21.91
CA LYS A 369 -22.70 -0.42 23.15
C LYS A 369 -21.85 0.50 24.04
N GLY A 370 -22.29 1.73 24.20
CA GLY A 370 -21.66 2.68 25.14
C GLY A 370 -21.75 2.19 26.60
N PRO A 371 -21.03 2.85 27.54
CA PRO A 371 -21.05 2.51 28.96
C PRO A 371 -22.47 2.49 29.56
N ASP A 372 -23.40 3.23 28.96
CA ASP A 372 -24.82 3.32 29.36
C ASP A 372 -25.73 2.30 28.67
N GLY A 373 -25.18 1.31 27.99
CA GLY A 373 -25.93 0.26 27.28
C GLY A 373 -26.69 0.73 26.04
N LYS A 374 -26.57 2.01 25.65
CA LYS A 374 -27.22 2.54 24.44
C LYS A 374 -26.32 2.34 23.23
N PRO A 375 -26.90 1.99 22.05
CA PRO A 375 -26.14 1.87 20.83
C PRO A 375 -25.62 3.25 20.39
N VAL A 376 -24.31 3.41 20.38
CA VAL A 376 -23.63 4.59 19.83
C VAL A 376 -23.09 4.22 18.46
N THR A 377 -23.61 4.87 17.44
CA THR A 377 -23.13 4.70 16.06
C THR A 377 -21.85 5.52 15.89
N VAL A 378 -20.73 4.87 15.68
CA VAL A 378 -19.45 5.53 15.43
C VAL A 378 -19.16 5.46 13.92
N ASP A 379 -19.09 6.63 13.28
CA ASP A 379 -18.57 6.75 11.92
C ASP A 379 -17.02 6.59 11.99
N GLU A 380 -16.54 5.35 11.97
CA GLU A 380 -15.11 5.07 11.93
C GLU A 380 -14.56 5.40 10.54
N LYS A 381 -14.10 6.63 10.36
CA LYS A 381 -13.23 6.93 9.21
C LYS A 381 -11.88 6.28 9.48
N PRO A 382 -11.39 5.43 8.57
CA PRO A 382 -10.09 4.80 8.74
C PRO A 382 -9.00 5.88 8.87
N ILE A 383 -8.19 5.76 9.92
CA ILE A 383 -7.20 6.76 10.32
C ILE A 383 -5.87 6.44 9.65
N SER A 384 -5.27 7.42 8.99
CA SER A 384 -3.92 7.28 8.45
C SER A 384 -2.91 7.29 9.59
N PRO A 385 -1.89 6.42 9.57
CA PRO A 385 -0.81 6.46 10.55
C PRO A 385 -0.04 7.79 10.45
N HIS A 386 0.68 8.13 11.52
CA HIS A 386 1.60 9.27 11.48
C HIS A 386 2.66 9.06 10.41
N LEU A 387 3.13 10.16 9.84
CA LEU A 387 4.23 10.14 8.87
C LEU A 387 5.47 9.47 9.48
N ALA A 388 6.19 8.73 8.66
CA ALA A 388 7.41 8.07 9.10
C ALA A 388 8.49 9.11 9.42
N PHE A 389 9.19 8.90 10.53
CA PHE A 389 10.40 9.66 10.83
C PHE A 389 11.51 9.18 9.89
N ALA A 390 11.77 9.96 8.85
CA ALA A 390 12.77 9.66 7.81
C ALA A 390 13.45 10.98 7.38
N PRO A 391 14.30 11.58 8.24
CA PRO A 391 14.80 12.95 8.06
C PRO A 391 15.71 13.11 6.83
N HIS A 392 16.30 12.03 6.33
CA HIS A 392 17.16 12.04 5.15
C HIS A 392 16.40 11.76 3.85
N TYR A 393 15.15 11.30 3.91
CA TYR A 393 14.36 11.06 2.72
C TYR A 393 13.71 12.36 2.23
N PRO A 394 13.78 12.68 0.92
CA PRO A 394 13.39 14.01 0.42
C PRO A 394 11.88 14.27 0.35
N ARG A 395 11.05 13.30 0.72
CA ARG A 395 9.58 13.40 0.68
C ARG A 395 8.98 12.83 1.96
N GLU A 396 7.78 13.24 2.29
CA GLU A 396 7.00 12.62 3.36
C GLU A 396 6.64 11.18 3.01
N ILE A 397 6.73 10.28 3.98
CA ILE A 397 6.40 8.87 3.85
C ILE A 397 5.29 8.54 4.84
N SER A 398 4.19 7.98 4.33
CA SER A 398 3.21 7.29 5.17
C SER A 398 3.61 5.81 5.26
N PRO A 399 3.90 5.27 6.44
CA PRO A 399 4.32 3.88 6.59
C PRO A 399 3.16 2.94 6.25
N ILE A 400 3.49 1.85 5.55
CA ILE A 400 2.54 0.79 5.20
C ILE A 400 3.05 -0.52 5.79
N TRP A 401 2.15 -1.25 6.46
CA TRP A 401 2.42 -2.60 6.93
C TRP A 401 1.90 -3.62 5.93
N TYR A 402 2.70 -4.63 5.68
CA TYR A 402 2.35 -5.74 4.80
C TYR A 402 2.29 -7.03 5.61
N ALA A 403 1.17 -7.73 5.54
CA ALA A 403 1.02 -9.06 6.14
C ALA A 403 0.91 -10.11 5.03
N PHE A 404 1.69 -11.18 5.12
CA PHE A 404 1.68 -12.29 4.18
C PHE A 404 2.07 -13.60 4.85
N LEU A 405 1.74 -14.71 4.19
CA LEU A 405 2.01 -16.04 4.69
C LEU A 405 3.00 -16.78 3.79
N THR A 406 3.93 -17.48 4.45
CA THR A 406 4.85 -18.39 3.77
C THR A 406 4.64 -19.82 4.28
N ASP A 407 4.72 -20.79 3.38
CA ASP A 407 4.66 -22.20 3.73
C ASP A 407 5.96 -22.63 4.40
N THR A 408 5.87 -23.24 5.59
CA THR A 408 7.04 -23.74 6.31
C THR A 408 7.71 -24.93 5.62
N LYS A 409 6.96 -25.75 4.87
CA LYS A 409 7.45 -26.95 4.19
C LYS A 409 8.17 -26.61 2.88
N GLN A 410 7.58 -25.70 2.10
CA GLN A 410 8.07 -25.37 0.77
C GLN A 410 8.99 -24.14 0.74
N GLY A 411 8.97 -23.30 1.79
CA GLY A 411 9.68 -22.04 1.81
C GLY A 411 9.22 -21.05 0.74
N LYS A 412 7.97 -21.20 0.25
CA LYS A 412 7.36 -20.35 -0.77
C LYS A 412 6.27 -19.48 -0.19
N ILE A 413 5.90 -18.45 -0.95
CA ILE A 413 4.81 -17.55 -0.61
C ILE A 413 3.50 -18.30 -0.82
N ALA A 414 2.74 -18.51 0.27
CA ALA A 414 1.43 -19.16 0.25
C ALA A 414 0.31 -18.14 0.03
N VAL A 415 0.40 -16.97 0.67
CA VAL A 415 -0.56 -15.87 0.54
C VAL A 415 0.22 -14.59 0.26
N PRO A 416 -0.13 -13.84 -0.79
CA PRO A 416 0.59 -12.63 -1.17
C PRO A 416 0.47 -11.52 -0.10
N PRO A 417 1.36 -10.51 -0.10
CA PRO A 417 1.30 -9.39 0.83
C PRO A 417 0.03 -8.55 0.70
N PHE A 418 -0.67 -8.38 1.80
CA PHE A 418 -1.79 -7.46 1.95
C PHE A 418 -1.30 -6.15 2.57
N PRO A 419 -1.50 -5.00 1.92
CA PRO A 419 -1.10 -3.71 2.45
C PRO A 419 -2.11 -3.16 3.46
N PHE A 420 -1.63 -2.71 4.60
CA PHE A 420 -2.39 -2.01 5.63
C PHE A 420 -1.84 -0.59 5.79
N ALA A 421 -2.49 0.35 5.14
CA ALA A 421 -2.13 1.77 5.14
C ALA A 421 -2.99 2.61 6.11
N LYS A 422 -3.97 1.99 6.78
CA LYS A 422 -4.91 2.66 7.67
C LYS A 422 -5.21 1.79 8.87
N PHE A 423 -5.52 2.43 9.99
CA PHE A 423 -5.87 1.80 11.26
C PHE A 423 -7.31 2.11 11.65
N ASP A 424 -7.90 1.24 12.46
CA ASP A 424 -9.26 1.42 12.98
C ASP A 424 -9.30 2.52 14.04
N GLN A 425 -8.22 2.67 14.83
CA GLN A 425 -8.12 3.61 15.93
C GLN A 425 -6.76 4.33 15.91
N PRO A 426 -6.66 5.55 16.48
CA PRO A 426 -5.41 6.29 16.53
C PRO A 426 -4.37 5.52 17.36
N ALA A 427 -3.17 5.35 16.83
CA ALA A 427 -2.03 4.72 17.49
C ALA A 427 -1.37 5.65 18.51
N PHE A 428 -1.45 6.95 18.27
CA PHE A 428 -0.92 8.00 19.14
C PHE A 428 -1.99 9.07 19.35
N ASN A 429 -1.97 9.72 20.51
CA ASN A 429 -2.80 10.87 20.78
C ASN A 429 -2.20 12.17 20.19
N ASP A 430 -2.90 13.30 20.31
CA ASP A 430 -2.46 14.61 19.80
C ASP A 430 -1.14 15.10 20.43
N MET A 431 -0.76 14.55 21.59
CA MET A 431 0.51 14.84 22.28
C MET A 431 1.64 13.90 21.84
N GLY A 432 1.42 13.01 20.86
CA GLY A 432 2.41 12.02 20.41
C GLY A 432 2.66 10.87 21.38
N LYS A 433 1.79 10.67 22.41
CA LYS A 433 1.88 9.52 23.32
C LYS A 433 1.12 8.33 22.75
N PRO A 434 1.64 7.09 22.89
CA PRO A 434 0.97 5.90 22.41
C PRO A 434 -0.34 5.66 23.15
N THR A 435 -1.39 5.33 22.42
CA THR A 435 -2.72 5.00 22.96
C THR A 435 -2.85 3.53 23.33
N PHE A 436 -2.02 2.68 22.76
CA PHE A 436 -2.07 1.21 22.85
C PHE A 436 -3.40 0.59 22.42
N ASN A 437 -4.17 1.29 21.60
CA ASN A 437 -5.43 0.80 21.07
C ASN A 437 -5.20 -0.45 20.22
N MET A 438 -6.11 -1.43 20.36
CA MET A 438 -6.05 -2.64 19.54
C MET A 438 -6.45 -2.33 18.10
N GLN A 439 -5.64 -2.77 17.15
CA GLN A 439 -5.89 -2.69 15.72
C GLN A 439 -6.27 -4.08 15.21
N THR A 440 -7.26 -4.14 14.32
CA THR A 440 -7.68 -5.38 13.69
C THR A 440 -7.34 -5.32 12.21
N LEU A 441 -6.38 -6.13 11.78
CA LEU A 441 -6.01 -6.26 10.38
C LEU A 441 -6.63 -7.54 9.82
N LYS A 442 -7.36 -7.44 8.71
CA LYS A 442 -8.04 -8.58 8.08
C LYS A 442 -7.58 -8.75 6.65
N ALA A 443 -7.22 -9.97 6.29
CA ALA A 443 -6.85 -10.36 4.93
C ALA A 443 -7.62 -11.63 4.53
N GLN A 444 -8.18 -11.65 3.33
CA GLN A 444 -8.96 -12.78 2.84
C GLN A 444 -8.24 -13.51 1.74
N PHE A 445 -8.26 -14.83 1.78
CA PHE A 445 -7.68 -15.70 0.77
C PHE A 445 -8.44 -17.01 0.69
N ALA A 446 -8.26 -17.77 -0.40
CA ALA A 446 -8.86 -19.08 -0.54
C ALA A 446 -8.09 -20.14 0.26
N ALA A 447 -8.79 -20.96 1.04
CA ALA A 447 -8.19 -22.10 1.74
C ALA A 447 -7.54 -23.08 0.75
N PRO A 448 -6.51 -23.81 1.17
CA PRO A 448 -5.98 -24.92 0.38
C PRO A 448 -7.06 -25.92 -0.04
N PRO A 449 -6.91 -26.58 -1.20
CA PRO A 449 -7.97 -27.45 -1.76
C PRO A 449 -8.07 -28.82 -1.08
N LYS A 450 -7.17 -29.16 -0.16
CA LYS A 450 -7.16 -30.44 0.55
C LYS A 450 -7.36 -30.22 2.03
N ALA A 451 -8.12 -31.12 2.67
CA ALA A 451 -8.24 -31.16 4.12
C ALA A 451 -6.92 -31.64 4.72
N ASP A 452 -6.27 -30.79 5.51
CA ASP A 452 -4.99 -31.06 6.21
C ASP A 452 -4.71 -29.93 7.22
N GLU A 453 -3.68 -30.14 8.04
CA GLU A 453 -3.11 -29.10 8.88
C GLU A 453 -1.95 -28.42 8.15
N TYR A 454 -2.12 -27.12 7.87
CA TYR A 454 -1.13 -26.28 7.19
C TYR A 454 -0.42 -25.39 8.20
N LYS A 455 0.91 -25.45 8.20
CA LYS A 455 1.76 -24.60 9.05
C LYS A 455 2.33 -23.47 8.22
N PHE A 456 1.93 -22.27 8.56
CA PHE A 456 2.39 -21.05 7.91
C PHE A 456 3.26 -20.22 8.84
N ILE A 457 4.13 -19.43 8.26
CA ILE A 457 4.79 -18.33 8.94
C ILE A 457 4.09 -17.04 8.49
N LEU A 458 3.52 -16.33 9.44
CA LEU A 458 3.02 -14.98 9.24
C LEU A 458 4.19 -14.01 9.33
N HIS A 459 4.37 -13.23 8.28
CA HIS A 459 5.27 -12.10 8.24
C HIS A 459 4.46 -10.81 8.27
N ILE A 460 4.85 -9.89 9.14
CA ILE A 460 4.32 -8.52 9.14
C ILE A 460 5.53 -7.60 9.04
N VAL A 461 5.57 -6.84 7.95
CA VAL A 461 6.72 -6.01 7.58
C VAL A 461 6.25 -4.58 7.40
N CYS A 462 6.96 -3.63 8.01
CA CYS A 462 6.76 -2.20 7.75
C CYS A 462 7.72 -1.74 6.66
N ASP A 463 7.24 -1.07 5.63
CA ASP A 463 8.06 -0.65 4.48
C ASP A 463 9.02 0.53 4.75
N SER A 464 8.95 1.12 5.94
CA SER A 464 9.61 2.39 6.25
C SER A 464 10.61 2.32 7.41
N TYR A 465 10.62 1.24 8.20
CA TYR A 465 11.48 1.11 9.37
C TYR A 465 12.25 -0.20 9.38
N VAL A 466 13.55 -0.14 9.67
CA VAL A 466 14.43 -1.31 9.75
C VAL A 466 14.32 -1.97 11.14
N GLY A 467 14.10 -3.29 11.16
CA GLY A 467 14.06 -4.07 12.40
C GLY A 467 12.74 -3.98 13.16
N PHE A 468 11.66 -3.57 12.50
CA PHE A 468 10.29 -3.52 13.06
C PHE A 468 9.40 -4.65 12.50
N ASP A 469 10.00 -5.63 11.87
CA ASP A 469 9.29 -6.76 11.27
C ASP A 469 8.95 -7.80 12.34
N THR A 470 7.77 -8.41 12.20
CA THR A 470 7.30 -9.49 13.06
C THR A 470 7.19 -10.77 12.26
N ARG A 471 7.66 -11.88 12.85
CA ARG A 471 7.55 -13.22 12.29
C ARG A 471 6.98 -14.15 13.36
N MET A 472 5.90 -14.88 13.02
CA MET A 472 5.29 -15.85 13.92
C MET A 472 4.73 -17.04 13.17
N GLU A 473 4.74 -18.20 13.79
CA GLU A 473 4.11 -19.42 13.25
C GLU A 473 2.62 -19.41 13.56
N ILE A 474 1.80 -19.80 12.58
CA ILE A 474 0.35 -19.95 12.72
C ILE A 474 -0.10 -21.20 11.97
N ASN A 475 -1.09 -21.89 12.53
CA ASN A 475 -1.63 -23.12 11.97
C ASN A 475 -3.02 -22.88 11.40
N LEU A 476 -3.27 -23.37 10.18
CA LEU A 476 -4.58 -23.42 9.55
C LEU A 476 -5.00 -24.88 9.46
N VAL A 477 -6.10 -25.23 10.10
CA VAL A 477 -6.74 -26.56 9.97
C VAL A 477 -7.84 -26.43 8.92
N VAL A 478 -7.72 -27.19 7.84
CA VAL A 478 -8.76 -27.32 6.81
C VAL A 478 -9.46 -28.65 7.07
N ASP A 479 -10.71 -28.58 7.45
CA ASP A 479 -11.53 -29.74 7.80
C ASP A 479 -12.10 -30.42 6.56
N ASP A 480 -12.51 -31.70 6.72
CA ASP A 480 -13.14 -32.44 5.63
C ASP A 480 -14.54 -31.89 5.31
N ALA A 481 -14.91 -31.92 4.04
CA ALA A 481 -16.20 -31.42 3.56
C ALA A 481 -17.41 -32.16 4.19
N SER A 482 -17.22 -33.39 4.70
CA SER A 482 -18.24 -34.14 5.40
C SER A 482 -18.71 -33.47 6.70
N LYS A 483 -17.87 -32.64 7.34
CA LYS A 483 -18.28 -31.90 8.54
C LYS A 483 -19.31 -30.80 8.25
N ALA A 484 -19.34 -30.25 7.04
CA ALA A 484 -20.36 -29.28 6.62
C ALA A 484 -21.75 -29.94 6.53
N ALA A 485 -21.80 -31.19 6.07
CA ALA A 485 -23.05 -31.95 5.94
C ALA A 485 -23.66 -32.32 7.30
N GLN A 486 -22.87 -32.49 8.36
CA GLN A 486 -23.34 -32.77 9.70
C GLN A 486 -24.04 -31.58 10.36
N ILE A 487 -23.61 -30.37 10.10
CA ILE A 487 -24.23 -29.15 10.66
C ILE A 487 -25.57 -28.87 10.02
N THR A 488 -25.73 -29.11 8.71
CA THR A 488 -27.01 -28.94 8.01
C THR A 488 -28.07 -29.89 8.59
N ALA A 489 -27.68 -31.07 9.09
CA ALA A 489 -28.60 -32.04 9.71
C ALA A 489 -28.97 -31.69 11.17
N GLU A 490 -28.14 -30.94 11.89
CA GLU A 490 -28.41 -30.47 13.26
C GLU A 490 -29.19 -29.15 13.31
N ASP A 491 -29.01 -28.25 12.31
CA ASP A 491 -29.70 -26.98 12.21
C ASP A 491 -31.07 -27.04 11.49
N GLU A 492 -31.42 -28.13 10.84
CA GLU A 492 -32.73 -28.34 10.18
C GLU A 492 -33.95 -28.41 11.14
N ILE A 493 -33.77 -28.14 12.45
CA ILE A 493 -34.87 -28.14 13.44
C ILE A 493 -35.62 -26.80 13.52
N SER A 494 -35.21 -25.77 12.81
CA SER A 494 -36.00 -24.53 12.67
C SER A 494 -36.19 -24.17 11.21
N GLU A 495 -37.43 -24.37 10.71
CA GLU A 495 -37.86 -23.98 9.37
C GLU A 495 -37.59 -22.47 9.15
N PRO A 496 -36.77 -22.06 8.16
CA PRO A 496 -36.65 -20.65 7.78
C PRO A 496 -37.82 -20.27 6.87
N GLU A 497 -38.41 -19.11 7.12
CA GLU A 497 -39.41 -18.48 6.25
C GLU A 497 -38.96 -18.48 4.79
N GLU A 498 -39.79 -19.01 3.89
CA GLU A 498 -39.49 -19.26 2.46
C GLU A 498 -39.06 -18.04 1.62
N GLY A 499 -39.04 -16.83 2.17
CA GLY A 499 -38.68 -15.58 1.45
C GLY A 499 -37.21 -15.28 1.33
N LYS A 500 -36.33 -15.82 2.18
CA LYS A 500 -34.91 -15.41 2.26
C LYS A 500 -33.94 -16.15 1.31
N PHE A 501 -34.34 -17.34 0.84
CA PHE A 501 -33.47 -18.20 0.01
C PHE A 501 -33.30 -17.74 -1.45
N LEU A 502 -34.26 -16.98 -1.97
CA LEU A 502 -34.21 -16.50 -3.37
C LEU A 502 -33.17 -15.39 -3.60
N ILE A 503 -32.91 -14.58 -2.57
CA ILE A 503 -31.97 -13.43 -2.68
C ILE A 503 -30.51 -13.88 -2.70
N LEU A 504 -30.14 -14.87 -1.89
CA LEU A 504 -28.77 -15.40 -1.83
C LEU A 504 -28.35 -16.13 -3.10
N ARG A 505 -29.29 -16.85 -3.75
CA ARG A 505 -29.04 -17.55 -5.01
C ARG A 505 -28.83 -16.57 -6.17
N THR A 506 -29.51 -15.43 -6.18
CA THR A 506 -29.40 -14.39 -7.21
C THR A 506 -28.10 -13.61 -7.08
N ILE A 507 -27.58 -13.39 -5.86
CA ILE A 507 -26.30 -12.70 -5.62
C ILE A 507 -25.13 -13.60 -6.02
N ARG A 508 -25.18 -14.90 -5.69
CA ARG A 508 -24.13 -15.87 -6.06
C ARG A 508 -24.00 -16.06 -7.57
N THR A 509 -25.13 -16.06 -8.29
CA THR A 509 -25.16 -16.16 -9.76
C THR A 509 -24.63 -14.90 -10.46
N ARG A 510 -24.88 -13.71 -9.90
CA ARG A 510 -24.35 -12.44 -10.43
C ARG A 510 -22.84 -12.26 -10.21
N GLN A 511 -22.28 -12.74 -9.10
CA GLN A 511 -20.85 -12.71 -8.85
C GLN A 511 -20.05 -13.66 -9.76
N ILE A 512 -20.60 -14.83 -10.08
CA ILE A 512 -19.98 -15.78 -11.01
C ILE A 512 -19.97 -15.23 -12.43
N ILE A 513 -21.02 -14.54 -12.86
CA ILE A 513 -21.10 -13.92 -14.20
C ILE A 513 -20.17 -12.72 -14.33
N ALA A 514 -19.96 -11.93 -13.27
CA ALA A 514 -19.06 -10.78 -13.28
C ALA A 514 -17.56 -11.19 -13.36
N ASN A 515 -17.20 -12.34 -12.79
CA ASN A 515 -15.82 -12.86 -12.84
C ASN A 515 -15.49 -13.66 -14.11
N THR A 516 -16.47 -13.97 -14.96
CA THR A 516 -16.25 -14.68 -16.23
C THR A 516 -16.13 -13.73 -17.43
N LEU A 517 -16.38 -12.43 -17.22
CA LEU A 517 -16.37 -11.38 -18.27
C LEU A 517 -15.26 -10.33 -18.09
N MET A 518 -14.27 -10.60 -17.22
CA MET A 518 -13.04 -9.80 -17.14
C MET A 518 -11.82 -10.69 -17.59
#